data_23863280bd0f4033b80d05c9e26afe68
#
_entry.id   23863280bd0f4033b80d05c9e26afe68
#
_cell.length_a   1.000
_cell.length_b   1.000
_cell.length_c   1.000
_cell.angle_alpha   90.00
_cell.angle_beta   90.00
_cell.angle_gamma   90.00
#
_symmetry.space_group_name_H-M   'P 1'
#
loop_
_entity.id
_entity.type
_entity.pdbx_description
1 polymer ?
#
loop_
_entity_poly.entity_id
_entity_poly.type
_entity_poly.pdbx_seq_one_letter_code
_entity_poly.pdbx_strand_id
1 'polypeptide(L)'
;MVATMLLCIVATCWFSSCSDSNDLEETILPDPSFAQSRTVMVYMVAENDLSRAAAQDINEMLVGIKNARLYPDNRVVIYLDDVSLPRIYVLDQHTEAARLSDLIPVKQYGQDVNSSSAAVFSDFLEYVKTYYPAESYGLVMWSHASGWIPSMFSGDRKDVNESKKRSFGLDNGKNTSAVSSGNQMNIDDMADALLEQGGCDFMLFDACFMQSIEIAYELRNATKHVIASPAEIPGPGAQYATMLPAMFKRDAYADEMVAAYYNQYSQAGNPYGIVVSSVNTAALPSFSAYMKNLVAIHAEKLFALESRPLLNYYRYEEWGKNNPDYFDMQSVMRQILNNEEFAEWMQEASKVIKLKTAGYWYSNHVKDVIRVDESQCCGVSMFVPRSVYDGQTGHEYNEMFINTSWAHSVWADGSNSQK
;
A
#
# COMPACT_ATOMS: atom_id res chain seq x y z
N MET A 1 13.76 -98.61 23.63
CA MET A 1 13.63 -97.17 23.77
C MET A 1 14.57 -96.48 22.79
N VAL A 2 14.05 -96.00 21.70
CA VAL A 2 14.81 -95.42 20.60
C VAL A 2 14.78 -93.88 20.80
N ALA A 3 15.97 -93.32 20.94
CA ALA A 3 16.10 -91.86 21.04
C ALA A 3 16.43 -91.34 19.64
N THR A 4 15.52 -90.52 19.10
CA THR A 4 15.68 -89.88 17.80
C THR A 4 16.38 -88.54 17.98
N MET A 5 17.54 -88.38 17.37
CA MET A 5 18.36 -87.23 17.38
C MET A 5 17.93 -86.32 16.21
N LEU A 6 17.42 -85.13 16.53
CA LEU A 6 16.97 -84.11 15.54
C LEU A 6 18.15 -83.21 15.19
N LEU A 7 18.56 -83.23 13.94
CA LEU A 7 19.66 -82.38 13.40
C LEU A 7 19.09 -81.08 12.92
N CYS A 8 19.39 -79.93 13.63
CA CYS A 8 19.05 -78.64 13.15
C CYS A 8 20.13 -78.13 12.18
N ILE A 9 19.73 -77.96 10.92
CA ILE A 9 20.56 -77.32 9.91
C ILE A 9 20.25 -75.78 10.02
N VAL A 10 21.26 -75.04 10.44
CA VAL A 10 21.21 -73.56 10.44
C VAL A 10 21.64 -73.08 9.03
N ALA A 11 20.67 -72.63 8.23
CA ALA A 11 20.93 -71.96 6.98
C ALA A 11 21.23 -70.49 7.27
N THR A 12 22.46 -70.06 7.13
CA THR A 12 22.87 -68.64 7.18
C THR A 12 22.52 -67.99 5.84
N CYS A 13 21.38 -67.25 5.80
CA CYS A 13 21.09 -66.38 4.70
C CYS A 13 21.95 -65.11 4.82
N TRP A 14 22.85 -64.91 3.88
CA TRP A 14 23.54 -63.64 3.68
C TRP A 14 22.58 -62.74 2.98
N PHE A 15 22.01 -61.78 3.73
CA PHE A 15 21.32 -60.62 3.12
C PHE A 15 22.38 -59.62 2.65
N SER A 16 22.62 -59.55 1.33
CA SER A 16 23.23 -58.40 0.71
C SER A 16 22.29 -57.24 0.87
N SER A 17 22.60 -56.32 1.81
CA SER A 17 21.95 -55.03 1.88
C SER A 17 22.47 -54.18 0.71
N CYS A 18 21.73 -54.15 -0.40
CA CYS A 18 21.82 -53.02 -1.31
C CYS A 18 21.22 -51.82 -0.57
N SER A 19 22.06 -50.91 -0.10
CA SER A 19 21.65 -49.59 0.28
C SER A 19 21.36 -48.80 -1.00
N ASP A 20 20.14 -48.96 -1.54
CA ASP A 20 19.58 -47.90 -2.36
C ASP A 20 19.39 -46.72 -1.43
N SER A 21 20.31 -45.77 -1.48
CA SER A 21 20.10 -44.42 -1.03
C SER A 21 19.09 -43.79 -2.00
N ASN A 22 17.83 -44.16 -1.83
CA ASN A 22 16.75 -43.28 -2.27
C ASN A 22 16.84 -42.06 -1.34
N ASP A 23 17.59 -41.06 -1.77
CA ASP A 23 17.37 -39.69 -1.35
C ASP A 23 15.94 -39.35 -1.79
N LEU A 24 14.97 -39.72 -0.94
CA LEU A 24 13.64 -39.15 -1.01
C LEU A 24 13.88 -37.66 -0.73
N GLU A 25 13.97 -36.84 -1.77
CA GLU A 25 13.79 -35.41 -1.62
C GLU A 25 12.51 -35.27 -0.79
N GLU A 26 12.68 -34.83 0.44
CA GLU A 26 11.57 -34.55 1.32
C GLU A 26 10.74 -33.49 0.62
N THR A 27 9.62 -33.89 0.01
CA THR A 27 8.75 -32.96 -0.71
C THR A 27 8.22 -31.98 0.33
N ILE A 28 8.83 -30.81 0.43
CA ILE A 28 8.41 -29.75 1.33
C ILE A 28 7.04 -29.28 0.85
N LEU A 29 6.00 -29.70 1.57
CA LEU A 29 4.64 -29.32 1.24
C LEU A 29 4.44 -27.79 1.47
N PRO A 30 3.61 -27.14 0.63
CA PRO A 30 3.20 -25.76 0.85
C PRO A 30 2.57 -25.56 2.22
N ASP A 31 2.76 -24.39 2.81
CA ASP A 31 2.12 -24.03 4.07
C ASP A 31 0.64 -23.69 3.81
N PRO A 32 -0.32 -24.41 4.46
CA PRO A 32 -1.74 -24.21 4.23
C PRO A 32 -2.28 -22.85 4.68
N SER A 33 -1.49 -22.05 5.39
CA SER A 33 -1.85 -20.66 5.73
C SER A 33 -1.77 -19.69 4.55
N PHE A 34 -1.11 -20.09 3.45
CA PHE A 34 -1.04 -19.30 2.23
C PHE A 34 -2.24 -19.56 1.30
N ALA A 35 -2.53 -18.58 0.44
CA ALA A 35 -3.49 -18.72 -0.64
C ALA A 35 -3.03 -19.84 -1.60
N GLN A 36 -3.97 -20.61 -2.14
CA GLN A 36 -3.64 -21.68 -3.10
C GLN A 36 -3.22 -21.11 -4.44
N SER A 37 -3.88 -20.03 -4.88
CA SER A 37 -3.55 -19.34 -6.10
C SER A 37 -3.73 -17.83 -5.91
N ARG A 38 -2.61 -17.10 -5.85
CA ARG A 38 -2.59 -15.64 -5.80
C ARG A 38 -1.49 -15.07 -6.69
N THR A 39 -1.86 -14.08 -7.50
CA THR A 39 -0.90 -13.24 -8.20
C THR A 39 -0.80 -11.89 -7.49
N VAL A 40 0.40 -11.57 -7.00
CA VAL A 40 0.72 -10.24 -6.46
C VAL A 40 1.29 -9.41 -7.60
N MET A 41 0.57 -8.36 -7.96
CA MET A 41 0.97 -7.37 -8.95
C MET A 41 1.79 -6.29 -8.26
N VAL A 42 2.96 -5.94 -8.79
CA VAL A 42 3.80 -4.86 -8.28
C VAL A 42 4.01 -3.85 -9.39
N TYR A 43 3.51 -2.64 -9.21
CA TYR A 43 3.61 -1.56 -10.19
C TYR A 43 4.59 -0.50 -9.71
N MET A 44 5.81 -0.51 -10.27
CA MET A 44 6.91 0.36 -9.85
C MET A 44 7.14 1.47 -10.88
N VAL A 45 6.70 2.69 -10.53
CA VAL A 45 7.00 3.92 -11.27
C VAL A 45 8.28 4.51 -10.67
N ALA A 46 9.41 4.11 -11.21
CA ALA A 46 10.73 4.34 -10.64
C ALA A 46 11.69 5.12 -11.56
N GLU A 47 11.20 5.71 -12.67
CA GLU A 47 12.00 6.63 -13.48
C GLU A 47 12.13 8.00 -12.80
N ASN A 48 12.71 7.96 -11.61
CA ASN A 48 12.96 9.10 -10.73
C ASN A 48 14.17 8.78 -9.82
N ASP A 49 14.38 9.53 -8.76
CA ASP A 49 15.48 9.35 -7.81
C ASP A 49 15.37 8.05 -6.96
N LEU A 50 14.23 7.34 -7.00
CA LEU A 50 14.04 6.05 -6.34
C LEU A 50 14.47 4.84 -7.18
N SER A 51 14.97 5.01 -8.41
CA SER A 51 15.33 3.91 -9.32
C SER A 51 16.28 2.88 -8.68
N ARG A 52 17.22 3.32 -7.81
CA ARG A 52 18.11 2.41 -7.08
C ARG A 52 17.35 1.63 -5.99
N ALA A 53 16.39 2.26 -5.31
CA ALA A 53 15.58 1.62 -4.29
C ALA A 53 14.71 0.53 -4.90
N ALA A 54 14.10 0.78 -6.06
CA ALA A 54 13.33 -0.22 -6.80
C ALA A 54 14.13 -1.51 -7.07
N ALA A 55 15.39 -1.38 -7.49
CA ALA A 55 16.26 -2.53 -7.70
C ALA A 55 16.58 -3.29 -6.39
N GLN A 56 16.71 -2.60 -5.26
CA GLN A 56 16.93 -3.21 -3.96
C GLN A 56 15.69 -3.97 -3.50
N ASP A 57 14.51 -3.39 -3.65
CA ASP A 57 13.26 -3.99 -3.26
C ASP A 57 12.92 -5.24 -4.09
N ILE A 58 13.23 -5.25 -5.39
CA ILE A 58 13.12 -6.47 -6.21
C ILE A 58 14.08 -7.56 -5.72
N ASN A 59 15.30 -7.20 -5.31
CA ASN A 59 16.22 -8.19 -4.73
C ASN A 59 15.68 -8.76 -3.40
N GLU A 60 15.02 -7.95 -2.59
CA GLU A 60 14.33 -8.42 -1.39
C GLU A 60 13.11 -9.31 -1.72
N MET A 61 12.35 -9.00 -2.78
CA MET A 61 11.27 -9.87 -3.26
C MET A 61 11.79 -11.25 -3.66
N LEU A 62 12.97 -11.32 -4.31
CA LEU A 62 13.61 -12.58 -4.63
C LEU A 62 13.97 -13.41 -3.38
N VAL A 63 14.39 -12.76 -2.30
CA VAL A 63 14.61 -13.41 -1.01
C VAL A 63 13.28 -13.86 -0.39
N GLY A 64 12.27 -13.00 -0.41
CA GLY A 64 10.95 -13.28 0.17
C GLY A 64 10.25 -14.46 -0.47
N ILE A 65 10.30 -14.57 -1.82
CA ILE A 65 9.64 -15.66 -2.56
C ILE A 65 10.32 -17.03 -2.29
N LYS A 66 11.63 -17.04 -2.12
CA LYS A 66 12.40 -18.26 -1.82
C LYS A 66 12.17 -18.77 -0.40
N ASN A 67 11.99 -17.86 0.54
CA ASN A 67 11.82 -18.19 1.96
C ASN A 67 10.40 -18.65 2.29
N ALA A 68 9.42 -18.36 1.45
CA ALA A 68 8.04 -18.74 1.64
C ALA A 68 7.74 -20.09 0.98
N ARG A 69 7.09 -21.01 1.73
CA ARG A 69 6.61 -22.30 1.19
C ARG A 69 5.26 -22.11 0.51
N LEU A 70 5.28 -21.45 -0.63
CA LEU A 70 4.09 -21.08 -1.39
C LEU A 70 3.54 -22.26 -2.19
N TYR A 71 2.25 -22.21 -2.53
CA TYR A 71 1.69 -23.10 -3.55
C TYR A 71 2.25 -22.73 -4.94
N PRO A 72 2.34 -23.69 -5.88
CA PRO A 72 2.95 -23.47 -7.20
C PRO A 72 2.31 -22.36 -8.03
N ASP A 73 1.02 -22.09 -7.81
CA ASP A 73 0.28 -21.07 -8.55
C ASP A 73 0.41 -19.65 -7.95
N ASN A 74 1.21 -19.51 -6.87
CA ASN A 74 1.51 -18.20 -6.30
C ASN A 74 2.70 -17.56 -7.02
N ARG A 75 2.55 -16.29 -7.41
CA ARG A 75 3.59 -15.56 -8.14
C ARG A 75 3.52 -14.07 -7.89
N VAL A 76 4.62 -13.40 -8.17
CA VAL A 76 4.73 -11.93 -8.22
C VAL A 76 4.96 -11.54 -9.67
N VAL A 77 4.17 -10.59 -10.18
CA VAL A 77 4.36 -9.99 -11.50
C VAL A 77 4.72 -8.53 -11.30
N ILE A 78 5.92 -8.13 -11.71
CA ILE A 78 6.50 -6.82 -11.46
C ILE A 78 6.56 -6.04 -12.76
N TYR A 79 5.86 -4.92 -12.83
CA TYR A 79 6.13 -3.86 -13.80
C TYR A 79 7.20 -2.94 -13.20
N LEU A 80 8.28 -2.76 -13.90
CA LEU A 80 9.37 -1.85 -13.53
C LEU A 80 9.60 -0.85 -14.65
N ASP A 81 9.42 0.41 -14.32
CA ASP A 81 9.86 1.54 -15.12
C ASP A 81 10.91 2.31 -14.35
N ASP A 82 12.16 2.14 -14.75
CA ASP A 82 13.33 2.80 -14.19
C ASP A 82 14.05 3.62 -15.28
N VAL A 83 15.32 3.93 -15.11
CA VAL A 83 16.15 4.62 -16.11
C VAL A 83 16.29 3.87 -17.45
N SER A 84 15.81 2.64 -17.53
CA SER A 84 15.76 1.82 -18.74
C SER A 84 14.32 1.73 -19.27
N LEU A 85 14.12 1.13 -20.44
CA LEU A 85 12.76 0.92 -20.96
C LEU A 85 11.94 0.06 -20.00
N PRO A 86 10.61 0.33 -19.84
CA PRO A 86 9.75 -0.43 -18.98
C PRO A 86 9.74 -1.92 -19.29
N ARG A 87 9.69 -2.75 -18.25
CA ARG A 87 9.80 -4.20 -18.33
C ARG A 87 8.85 -4.88 -17.36
N ILE A 88 8.47 -6.13 -17.68
CA ILE A 88 7.70 -6.97 -16.78
C ILE A 88 8.53 -8.21 -16.44
N TYR A 89 8.61 -8.52 -15.14
CA TYR A 89 9.25 -9.70 -14.58
C TYR A 89 8.23 -10.57 -13.86
N VAL A 90 8.51 -11.85 -13.75
CA VAL A 90 7.73 -12.81 -12.96
C VAL A 90 8.64 -13.52 -11.99
N LEU A 91 8.23 -13.57 -10.73
CA LEU A 91 8.88 -14.33 -9.68
C LEU A 91 7.93 -15.40 -9.17
N ASP A 92 8.43 -16.61 -9.00
CA ASP A 92 7.75 -17.75 -8.39
C ASP A 92 8.73 -18.58 -7.55
N GLN A 93 8.27 -19.70 -6.99
CA GLN A 93 9.11 -20.57 -6.19
C GLN A 93 10.29 -21.21 -6.96
N HIS A 94 10.26 -21.22 -8.30
CA HIS A 94 11.30 -21.78 -9.17
C HIS A 94 12.29 -20.72 -9.68
N THR A 95 12.10 -19.45 -9.30
CA THR A 95 12.97 -18.36 -9.71
C THR A 95 14.36 -18.52 -9.10
N GLU A 96 15.38 -18.83 -9.89
CA GLU A 96 16.75 -19.05 -9.43
C GLU A 96 17.57 -17.76 -9.26
N ALA A 97 17.16 -16.67 -9.92
CA ALA A 97 17.86 -15.37 -9.86
C ALA A 97 18.13 -14.94 -8.41
N ALA A 98 19.31 -14.36 -8.17
CA ALA A 98 19.69 -13.81 -6.88
C ALA A 98 19.47 -12.29 -6.78
N ARG A 99 19.37 -11.61 -7.91
CA ARG A 99 19.21 -10.16 -8.02
C ARG A 99 18.53 -9.78 -9.34
N LEU A 100 18.03 -8.56 -9.42
CA LEU A 100 17.35 -8.01 -10.60
C LEU A 100 18.15 -8.19 -11.90
N SER A 101 19.48 -8.00 -11.85
CA SER A 101 20.34 -8.15 -13.05
C SER A 101 20.37 -9.56 -13.62
N ASP A 102 19.98 -10.56 -12.86
CA ASP A 102 19.97 -11.97 -13.27
C ASP A 102 18.59 -12.38 -13.82
N LEU A 103 17.56 -11.52 -13.66
CA LEU A 103 16.21 -11.75 -14.16
C LEU A 103 16.12 -11.47 -15.66
N ILE A 104 15.38 -12.32 -16.34
CA ILE A 104 15.02 -12.12 -17.76
C ILE A 104 13.57 -11.58 -17.78
N PRO A 105 13.33 -10.41 -18.37
CA PRO A 105 11.97 -9.89 -18.46
C PRO A 105 11.11 -10.77 -19.37
N VAL A 106 9.88 -11.03 -18.96
CA VAL A 106 8.87 -11.73 -19.76
C VAL A 106 8.25 -10.81 -20.82
N LYS A 107 8.32 -9.50 -20.62
CA LYS A 107 7.93 -8.46 -21.57
C LYS A 107 8.86 -7.24 -21.41
N GLN A 108 9.27 -6.66 -22.52
CA GLN A 108 9.96 -5.38 -22.57
C GLN A 108 9.23 -4.48 -23.52
N TYR A 109 9.04 -3.22 -23.14
CA TYR A 109 8.43 -2.21 -24.00
C TYR A 109 9.44 -1.74 -25.05
N GLY A 110 8.95 -1.46 -26.25
CA GLY A 110 9.82 -1.05 -27.37
C GLY A 110 10.25 0.42 -27.32
N GLN A 111 9.60 1.19 -26.45
CA GLN A 111 9.86 2.61 -26.22
C GLN A 111 9.51 2.97 -24.78
N ASP A 112 9.97 4.12 -24.35
CA ASP A 112 9.58 4.73 -23.10
C ASP A 112 8.09 5.11 -23.12
N VAL A 113 7.40 4.93 -21.98
CA VAL A 113 5.98 5.25 -21.81
C VAL A 113 5.79 5.96 -20.48
N ASN A 114 4.76 6.80 -20.39
CA ASN A 114 4.40 7.45 -19.14
C ASN A 114 3.72 6.45 -18.18
N SER A 115 4.48 5.90 -17.27
CA SER A 115 4.01 4.92 -16.27
C SER A 115 3.08 5.51 -15.20
N SER A 116 2.99 6.83 -15.11
CA SER A 116 1.97 7.52 -14.30
C SER A 116 0.66 7.74 -15.06
N SER A 117 0.49 7.12 -16.23
CA SER A 117 -0.76 7.14 -17.00
C SER A 117 -1.65 5.98 -16.58
N ALA A 118 -2.94 6.26 -16.33
CA ALA A 118 -3.94 5.23 -16.07
C ALA A 118 -4.07 4.21 -17.21
N ALA A 119 -3.82 4.63 -18.46
CA ALA A 119 -3.85 3.72 -19.60
C ALA A 119 -2.72 2.68 -19.53
N VAL A 120 -1.49 3.08 -19.21
CA VAL A 120 -0.35 2.15 -19.05
C VAL A 120 -0.58 1.23 -17.84
N PHE A 121 -1.16 1.75 -16.75
CA PHE A 121 -1.54 0.95 -15.61
C PHE A 121 -2.62 -0.08 -15.96
N SER A 122 -3.67 0.32 -16.69
CA SER A 122 -4.71 -0.59 -17.17
C SER A 122 -4.15 -1.68 -18.08
N ASP A 123 -3.26 -1.34 -19.02
CA ASP A 123 -2.57 -2.30 -19.89
C ASP A 123 -1.76 -3.33 -19.09
N PHE A 124 -1.11 -2.91 -18.00
CA PHE A 124 -0.41 -3.82 -17.11
C PHE A 124 -1.37 -4.76 -16.38
N LEU A 125 -2.47 -4.24 -15.83
CA LEU A 125 -3.48 -5.06 -15.16
C LEU A 125 -4.09 -6.10 -16.10
N GLU A 126 -4.48 -5.68 -17.32
CA GLU A 126 -5.00 -6.59 -18.36
C GLU A 126 -3.97 -7.66 -18.73
N TYR A 127 -2.71 -7.27 -18.91
CA TYR A 127 -1.62 -8.22 -19.18
C TYR A 127 -1.51 -9.27 -18.08
N VAL A 128 -1.50 -8.87 -16.81
CA VAL A 128 -1.40 -9.81 -15.69
C VAL A 128 -2.62 -10.72 -15.63
N LYS A 129 -3.83 -10.18 -15.71
CA LYS A 129 -5.06 -10.96 -15.65
C LYS A 129 -5.17 -11.97 -16.80
N THR A 130 -4.62 -11.63 -17.97
CA THR A 130 -4.63 -12.49 -19.17
C THR A 130 -3.59 -13.62 -19.09
N TYR A 131 -2.35 -13.29 -18.72
CA TYR A 131 -1.24 -14.25 -18.82
C TYR A 131 -0.89 -14.93 -17.49
N TYR A 132 -1.33 -14.38 -16.36
CA TYR A 132 -1.06 -14.88 -15.01
C TYR A 132 -2.33 -14.95 -14.17
N PRO A 133 -3.37 -15.65 -14.67
CA PRO A 133 -4.64 -15.76 -13.95
C PRO A 133 -4.44 -16.45 -12.61
N ALA A 134 -5.22 -16.02 -11.61
CA ALA A 134 -5.23 -16.57 -10.27
C ALA A 134 -6.63 -16.45 -9.64
N GLU A 135 -6.89 -17.18 -8.56
CA GLU A 135 -8.14 -17.08 -7.81
C GLU A 135 -8.25 -15.76 -7.04
N SER A 136 -7.10 -15.19 -6.68
CA SER A 136 -7.03 -13.92 -5.96
C SER A 136 -5.85 -13.07 -6.43
N TYR A 137 -5.97 -11.75 -6.24
CA TYR A 137 -4.95 -10.80 -6.63
C TYR A 137 -4.64 -9.83 -5.49
N GLY A 138 -3.36 -9.49 -5.35
CA GLY A 138 -2.90 -8.36 -4.57
C GLY A 138 -2.23 -7.33 -5.48
N LEU A 139 -2.19 -6.06 -5.05
CA LEU A 139 -1.54 -4.99 -5.78
C LEU A 139 -0.64 -4.18 -4.86
N VAL A 140 0.59 -3.94 -5.29
CA VAL A 140 1.53 -3.00 -4.68
C VAL A 140 1.71 -1.82 -5.62
N MET A 141 1.47 -0.62 -5.13
CA MET A 141 1.72 0.64 -5.82
C MET A 141 2.97 1.28 -5.21
N TRP A 142 4.05 1.32 -5.99
CA TRP A 142 5.37 1.72 -5.52
C TRP A 142 5.89 2.93 -6.28
N SER A 143 6.06 4.07 -5.62
CA SER A 143 6.64 5.31 -6.15
C SER A 143 6.67 6.42 -5.11
N HIS A 144 7.01 7.65 -5.53
CA HIS A 144 6.59 8.86 -4.82
C HIS A 144 5.08 9.05 -4.90
N ALA A 145 4.51 9.66 -3.85
CA ALA A 145 3.12 10.07 -3.83
C ALA A 145 2.91 11.26 -2.90
N SER A 146 1.80 11.97 -3.07
CA SER A 146 1.43 13.16 -2.29
C SER A 146 0.02 13.07 -1.67
N GLY A 147 -0.56 11.87 -1.61
CA GLY A 147 -1.91 11.67 -1.11
C GLY A 147 -2.97 11.95 -2.19
N TRP A 148 -4.17 12.34 -1.80
CA TRP A 148 -5.28 12.63 -2.72
C TRP A 148 -5.19 14.03 -3.36
N ILE A 149 -4.33 14.90 -2.84
CA ILE A 149 -4.15 16.28 -3.31
C ILE A 149 -3.10 16.30 -4.42
N PRO A 150 -3.33 17.05 -5.50
CA PRO A 150 -2.37 17.20 -6.59
C PRO A 150 -1.01 17.69 -6.09
N SER A 151 0.07 17.08 -6.57
CA SER A 151 1.42 17.49 -6.19
C SER A 151 1.67 18.95 -6.51
N MET A 152 2.12 19.71 -5.52
CA MET A 152 2.56 21.10 -5.67
C MET A 152 3.85 21.26 -6.46
N PHE A 153 4.48 20.15 -6.85
CA PHE A 153 5.77 20.12 -7.53
C PHE A 153 5.72 20.32 -9.05
N SER A 154 4.52 20.39 -9.66
CA SER A 154 4.44 20.73 -11.08
C SER A 154 4.75 22.22 -11.31
N GLY A 155 5.99 22.53 -11.67
CA GLY A 155 6.48 23.88 -11.92
C GLY A 155 5.83 24.61 -13.10
N ASP A 156 4.95 23.99 -13.87
CA ASP A 156 4.23 24.59 -15.00
C ASP A 156 2.76 24.85 -14.65
N ARG A 157 2.55 25.97 -13.98
CA ARG A 157 1.22 26.52 -13.64
C ARG A 157 0.43 27.09 -14.83
N LYS A 158 0.69 26.67 -16.07
CA LYS A 158 0.08 27.30 -17.25
C LYS A 158 -1.26 26.68 -17.67
N ASP A 159 -1.62 25.51 -17.17
CA ASP A 159 -2.87 24.85 -17.52
C ASP A 159 -3.82 24.74 -16.32
N VAL A 160 -4.30 25.88 -15.86
CA VAL A 160 -5.28 25.99 -14.75
C VAL A 160 -6.64 25.38 -15.10
N ASN A 161 -6.87 25.01 -16.36
CA ASN A 161 -8.15 24.46 -16.85
C ASN A 161 -8.24 22.93 -16.84
N GLU A 162 -7.16 22.24 -16.50
CA GLU A 162 -7.20 20.80 -16.21
C GLU A 162 -6.94 20.60 -14.71
N SER A 163 -7.98 20.70 -13.90
CA SER A 163 -7.98 20.34 -12.48
C SER A 163 -7.83 18.83 -12.32
N LYS A 164 -6.66 18.29 -12.71
CA LYS A 164 -6.34 16.89 -12.57
C LYS A 164 -5.79 16.67 -11.17
N LYS A 165 -6.56 15.95 -10.37
CA LYS A 165 -6.18 15.39 -9.09
C LYS A 165 -5.06 14.38 -9.34
N ARG A 166 -3.82 14.75 -9.11
CA ARG A 166 -2.64 13.90 -9.35
C ARG A 166 -2.05 13.52 -8.01
N SER A 167 -1.96 12.23 -7.70
CA SER A 167 -1.60 11.83 -6.36
C SER A 167 -0.60 10.68 -6.26
N PHE A 168 -0.47 9.84 -7.28
CA PHE A 168 0.42 8.70 -7.26
C PHE A 168 1.32 8.63 -8.49
N GLY A 169 2.58 8.19 -8.24
CA GLY A 169 3.57 7.94 -9.26
C GLY A 169 4.28 9.22 -9.69
N LEU A 170 5.59 9.16 -9.79
CA LEU A 170 6.42 10.23 -10.35
C LEU A 170 7.24 9.64 -11.48
N ASP A 171 6.82 9.93 -12.70
CA ASP A 171 7.51 9.53 -13.92
C ASP A 171 8.11 10.79 -14.55
N ASN A 172 9.45 10.87 -14.57
CA ASN A 172 10.18 12.02 -15.07
C ASN A 172 10.57 11.89 -16.56
N GLY A 173 10.22 10.77 -17.20
CA GLY A 173 10.79 10.42 -18.49
C GLY A 173 12.31 10.42 -18.39
N LYS A 174 13.17 10.04 -19.04
CA LYS A 174 14.64 9.89 -18.93
C LYS A 174 15.43 10.88 -18.03
N ASN A 175 14.77 11.57 -17.11
CA ASN A 175 15.36 12.57 -16.21
C ASN A 175 15.16 12.23 -14.74
N THR A 176 15.96 11.31 -14.22
CA THR A 176 15.94 10.84 -12.82
C THR A 176 16.35 11.88 -11.78
N SER A 177 16.86 13.05 -12.20
CA SER A 177 17.31 14.09 -11.27
C SER A 177 16.24 15.14 -10.96
N ALA A 178 15.13 15.17 -11.70
CA ALA A 178 14.06 16.15 -11.52
C ALA A 178 12.90 15.55 -10.71
N VAL A 179 12.96 15.70 -9.40
CA VAL A 179 11.92 15.21 -8.46
C VAL A 179 10.57 15.93 -8.62
N SER A 180 10.51 17.04 -9.35
CA SER A 180 9.39 18.00 -9.26
C SER A 180 8.57 18.20 -10.52
N SER A 181 8.90 17.56 -11.63
CA SER A 181 8.26 17.82 -12.93
C SER A 181 7.53 16.63 -13.56
N GLY A 182 7.54 15.47 -12.88
CA GLY A 182 6.95 14.24 -13.40
C GLY A 182 5.42 14.27 -13.43
N ASN A 183 4.86 13.44 -14.31
CA ASN A 183 3.43 13.16 -14.33
C ASN A 183 3.05 12.32 -13.11
N GLN A 184 1.79 12.41 -12.69
CA GLN A 184 1.22 11.60 -11.60
C GLN A 184 -0.16 11.10 -12.01
N MET A 185 -0.57 9.93 -11.48
CA MET A 185 -1.86 9.31 -11.73
C MET A 185 -2.89 9.82 -10.71
N ASN A 186 -4.11 10.09 -11.16
CA ASN A 186 -5.22 10.39 -10.27
C ASN A 186 -5.72 9.12 -9.55
N ILE A 187 -6.28 9.27 -8.36
CA ILE A 187 -6.81 8.11 -7.62
C ILE A 187 -8.11 7.58 -8.22
N ASP A 188 -8.97 8.44 -8.73
CA ASP A 188 -10.19 8.06 -9.43
C ASP A 188 -9.89 7.24 -10.71
N ASP A 189 -8.97 7.73 -11.56
CA ASP A 189 -8.51 7.00 -12.75
C ASP A 189 -7.87 5.64 -12.38
N MET A 190 -7.13 5.58 -11.28
CA MET A 190 -6.54 4.34 -10.75
C MET A 190 -7.63 3.36 -10.28
N ALA A 191 -8.62 3.87 -9.55
CA ALA A 191 -9.74 3.08 -9.05
C ALA A 191 -10.56 2.48 -10.19
N ASP A 192 -10.87 3.28 -11.20
CA ASP A 192 -11.61 2.86 -12.38
C ASP A 192 -10.85 1.78 -13.16
N ALA A 193 -9.57 2.00 -13.46
CA ALA A 193 -8.73 1.03 -14.16
C ALA A 193 -8.66 -0.32 -13.40
N LEU A 194 -8.51 -0.29 -12.07
CA LEU A 194 -8.47 -1.50 -11.27
C LEU A 194 -9.84 -2.21 -11.22
N LEU A 195 -10.93 -1.44 -11.11
CA LEU A 195 -12.30 -1.97 -11.08
C LEU A 195 -12.69 -2.62 -12.41
N GLU A 196 -12.34 -2.01 -13.54
CA GLU A 196 -12.56 -2.57 -14.88
C GLU A 196 -11.89 -3.94 -15.05
N GLN A 197 -10.77 -4.16 -14.39
CA GLN A 197 -10.04 -5.43 -14.37
C GLN A 197 -10.48 -6.38 -13.24
N GLY A 198 -11.64 -6.10 -12.59
CA GLY A 198 -12.24 -6.98 -11.57
C GLY A 198 -11.62 -6.84 -10.18
N GLY A 199 -10.83 -5.80 -9.91
CA GLY A 199 -10.31 -5.48 -8.59
C GLY A 199 -9.26 -6.44 -8.04
N CYS A 200 -8.95 -6.28 -6.73
CA CYS A 200 -8.01 -7.11 -5.99
C CYS A 200 -8.41 -7.28 -4.52
N ASP A 201 -7.77 -8.20 -3.80
CA ASP A 201 -8.03 -8.43 -2.38
C ASP A 201 -7.41 -7.31 -1.50
N PHE A 202 -6.25 -6.84 -1.88
CA PHE A 202 -5.58 -5.74 -1.18
C PHE A 202 -4.82 -4.83 -2.14
N MET A 203 -4.66 -3.60 -1.72
CA MET A 203 -3.81 -2.60 -2.33
C MET A 203 -2.86 -2.05 -1.27
N LEU A 204 -1.57 -2.32 -1.43
CA LEU A 204 -0.51 -1.77 -0.60
C LEU A 204 0.12 -0.58 -1.32
N PHE A 205 0.16 0.57 -0.69
CA PHE A 205 0.95 1.70 -1.14
C PHE A 205 2.29 1.74 -0.42
N ASP A 206 3.36 1.44 -1.11
CA ASP A 206 4.72 1.74 -0.69
C ASP A 206 5.09 3.13 -1.24
N ALA A 207 4.40 4.11 -0.69
CA ALA A 207 4.42 5.50 -1.11
C ALA A 207 3.88 6.41 0.01
N CYS A 208 4.37 7.65 0.06
CA CYS A 208 4.04 8.61 1.12
C CYS A 208 2.58 9.08 1.07
N PHE A 209 1.96 9.32 2.23
CA PHE A 209 0.67 10.01 2.41
C PHE A 209 -0.56 9.32 1.81
N MET A 210 -0.47 8.03 1.46
CA MET A 210 -1.56 7.34 0.76
C MET A 210 -2.65 6.80 1.68
N GLN A 211 -2.49 6.86 3.02
CA GLN A 211 -3.53 6.42 3.94
C GLN A 211 -4.42 7.59 4.37
N SER A 212 -5.27 8.02 3.46
CA SER A 212 -6.35 8.95 3.74
C SER A 212 -7.71 8.33 3.50
N ILE A 213 -8.73 8.84 4.19
CA ILE A 213 -10.10 8.33 4.04
C ILE A 213 -10.65 8.62 2.64
N GLU A 214 -10.21 9.72 2.01
CA GLU A 214 -10.58 10.09 0.64
C GLU A 214 -10.10 9.03 -0.34
N ILE A 215 -8.83 8.61 -0.24
CA ILE A 215 -8.24 7.56 -1.08
C ILE A 215 -8.91 6.22 -0.83
N ALA A 216 -9.03 5.83 0.45
CA ALA A 216 -9.64 4.55 0.79
C ALA A 216 -11.10 4.45 0.32
N TYR A 217 -11.84 5.56 0.38
CA TYR A 217 -13.23 5.59 -0.08
C TYR A 217 -13.34 5.56 -1.60
N GLU A 218 -12.42 6.19 -2.33
CA GLU A 218 -12.36 6.11 -3.79
C GLU A 218 -12.12 4.67 -4.25
N LEU A 219 -11.18 3.98 -3.61
CA LEU A 219 -10.78 2.61 -3.93
C LEU A 219 -11.75 1.52 -3.42
N ARG A 220 -12.81 1.89 -2.67
CA ARG A 220 -13.68 0.94 -1.93
C ARG A 220 -14.34 -0.16 -2.75
N ASN A 221 -14.57 0.08 -4.03
CA ASN A 221 -15.18 -0.89 -4.92
C ASN A 221 -14.14 -1.72 -5.69
N ALA A 222 -12.89 -1.28 -5.72
CA ALA A 222 -11.80 -1.87 -6.49
C ALA A 222 -10.90 -2.79 -5.65
N THR A 223 -10.88 -2.63 -4.32
CA THR A 223 -10.07 -3.47 -3.42
C THR A 223 -10.80 -3.72 -2.10
N LYS A 224 -10.49 -4.85 -1.43
CA LYS A 224 -11.06 -5.18 -0.11
C LYS A 224 -10.31 -4.52 1.05
N HIS A 225 -9.02 -4.24 0.87
CA HIS A 225 -8.19 -3.58 1.88
C HIS A 225 -7.23 -2.59 1.23
N VAL A 226 -7.12 -1.41 1.83
CA VAL A 226 -6.05 -0.44 1.54
C VAL A 226 -5.07 -0.47 2.70
N ILE A 227 -3.79 -0.70 2.42
CA ILE A 227 -2.70 -0.69 3.39
C ILE A 227 -1.72 0.42 2.99
N ALA A 228 -1.47 1.37 3.88
CA ALA A 228 -0.60 2.51 3.60
C ALA A 228 -0.17 3.24 4.87
N SER A 229 0.66 4.26 4.71
CA SER A 229 0.98 5.25 5.74
C SER A 229 0.25 6.58 5.45
N PRO A 230 -0.31 7.24 6.48
CA PRO A 230 -0.80 8.61 6.35
C PRO A 230 0.33 9.65 6.34
N ALA A 231 1.55 9.23 6.67
CA ALA A 231 2.76 10.04 6.74
C ALA A 231 3.75 9.67 5.63
N GLU A 232 4.94 10.27 5.68
CA GLU A 232 6.06 9.87 4.82
C GLU A 232 6.47 8.41 5.12
N ILE A 233 6.75 7.65 4.07
CA ILE A 233 7.38 6.33 4.17
C ILE A 233 8.91 6.53 4.21
N PRO A 234 9.62 5.83 5.11
CA PRO A 234 11.08 5.85 5.10
C PRO A 234 11.67 5.41 3.75
N GLY A 235 12.80 5.99 3.36
CA GLY A 235 13.45 5.71 2.07
C GLY A 235 13.73 4.23 1.76
N PRO A 236 14.00 3.35 2.76
CA PRO A 236 14.09 1.90 2.51
C PRO A 236 12.77 1.20 2.16
N GLY A 237 11.60 1.88 2.25
CA GLY A 237 10.31 1.28 1.90
C GLY A 237 9.91 0.07 2.74
N ALA A 238 9.10 -0.80 2.17
CA ALA A 238 8.75 -2.09 2.75
C ALA A 238 9.92 -3.08 2.63
N GLN A 239 10.23 -3.82 3.70
CA GLN A 239 11.19 -4.92 3.63
C GLN A 239 10.54 -6.13 2.95
N TYR A 240 10.65 -6.22 1.63
CA TYR A 240 9.96 -7.24 0.84
C TYR A 240 10.36 -8.68 1.16
N ALA A 241 11.53 -8.90 1.72
CA ALA A 241 11.93 -10.23 2.20
C ALA A 241 10.97 -10.78 3.28
N THR A 242 10.37 -9.92 4.10
CA THR A 242 9.39 -10.28 5.15
C THR A 242 7.96 -9.91 4.77
N MET A 243 7.78 -8.86 3.98
CA MET A 243 6.48 -8.39 3.52
C MET A 243 5.82 -9.36 2.52
N LEU A 244 6.61 -9.92 1.60
CA LEU A 244 6.10 -10.78 0.54
C LEU A 244 5.38 -12.04 1.06
N PRO A 245 5.90 -12.79 2.05
CA PRO A 245 5.15 -13.88 2.66
C PRO A 245 3.80 -13.46 3.25
N ALA A 246 3.72 -12.26 3.86
CA ALA A 246 2.46 -11.73 4.39
C ALA A 246 1.42 -11.48 3.28
N MET A 247 1.84 -11.03 2.11
CA MET A 247 0.97 -10.81 0.94
C MET A 247 0.30 -12.09 0.44
N PHE A 248 0.94 -13.24 0.64
CA PHE A 248 0.41 -14.54 0.21
C PHE A 248 -0.44 -15.24 1.28
N LYS A 249 -0.57 -14.71 2.49
CA LYS A 249 -1.48 -15.28 3.48
C LYS A 249 -2.90 -15.33 2.93
N ARG A 250 -3.57 -16.49 3.10
CA ARG A 250 -4.95 -16.70 2.63
C ARG A 250 -5.91 -15.77 3.36
N ASP A 251 -5.79 -15.76 4.69
CA ASP A 251 -6.57 -14.95 5.60
C ASP A 251 -5.63 -13.99 6.35
N ALA A 252 -6.13 -12.93 6.92
CA ALA A 252 -5.37 -11.96 7.72
C ALA A 252 -4.17 -11.28 6.99
N TYR A 253 -4.07 -11.37 5.66
CA TYR A 253 -2.97 -10.76 4.90
C TYR A 253 -2.80 -9.26 5.18
N ALA A 254 -3.89 -8.52 5.38
CA ALA A 254 -3.81 -7.09 5.69
C ALA A 254 -3.16 -6.83 7.06
N ASP A 255 -3.56 -7.60 8.08
CA ASP A 255 -2.98 -7.50 9.44
C ASP A 255 -1.52 -7.93 9.46
N GLU A 256 -1.17 -8.97 8.69
CA GLU A 256 0.21 -9.47 8.56
C GLU A 256 1.12 -8.46 7.84
N MET A 257 0.62 -7.79 6.78
CA MET A 257 1.38 -6.73 6.11
C MET A 257 1.61 -5.51 7.01
N VAL A 258 0.58 -5.06 7.73
CA VAL A 258 0.71 -3.99 8.74
C VAL A 258 1.71 -4.39 9.82
N ALA A 259 1.67 -5.65 10.27
CA ALA A 259 2.62 -6.17 11.25
C ALA A 259 4.06 -6.23 10.70
N ALA A 260 4.24 -6.62 9.43
CA ALA A 260 5.55 -6.66 8.78
C ALA A 260 6.21 -5.27 8.71
N TYR A 261 5.47 -4.25 8.27
CA TYR A 261 5.93 -2.86 8.30
C TYR A 261 6.28 -2.40 9.72
N TYR A 262 5.38 -2.62 10.67
CA TYR A 262 5.61 -2.24 12.06
C TYR A 262 6.86 -2.90 12.62
N ASN A 263 7.03 -4.21 12.43
CA ASN A 263 8.16 -4.97 12.97
C ASN A 263 9.50 -4.47 12.40
N GLN A 264 9.53 -4.03 11.13
CA GLN A 264 10.72 -3.45 10.52
C GLN A 264 11.16 -2.15 11.22
N TYR A 265 10.20 -1.26 11.50
CA TYR A 265 10.51 0.11 11.94
C TYR A 265 10.37 0.34 13.44
N SER A 266 9.78 -0.60 14.18
CA SER A 266 9.65 -0.53 15.64
C SER A 266 10.87 -1.04 16.41
N GLN A 267 11.90 -1.52 15.70
CA GLN A 267 13.13 -2.02 16.33
C GLN A 267 13.82 -0.92 17.14
N ALA A 268 14.33 -1.28 18.32
CA ALA A 268 15.03 -0.35 19.18
C ALA A 268 16.22 0.31 18.44
N GLY A 269 16.25 1.63 18.41
CA GLY A 269 17.28 2.41 17.73
C GLY A 269 17.05 2.59 16.21
N ASN A 270 15.92 2.15 15.68
CA ASN A 270 15.57 2.48 14.29
C ASN A 270 15.41 4.01 14.15
N PRO A 271 16.08 4.66 13.19
CA PRO A 271 16.02 6.11 13.06
C PRO A 271 14.73 6.63 12.41
N TYR A 272 13.96 5.76 11.74
CA TYR A 272 12.85 6.17 10.89
C TYR A 272 11.48 6.13 11.57
N GLY A 273 11.18 5.04 12.33
CA GLY A 273 9.82 4.80 12.82
C GLY A 273 8.80 4.64 11.69
N ILE A 274 7.52 4.46 12.03
CA ILE A 274 6.42 4.39 11.07
C ILE A 274 5.05 4.57 11.73
N VAL A 275 4.10 5.08 10.97
CA VAL A 275 2.65 4.98 11.21
C VAL A 275 2.07 4.25 9.99
N VAL A 276 1.44 3.12 10.20
CA VAL A 276 0.85 2.31 9.13
C VAL A 276 -0.50 1.75 9.56
N SER A 277 -1.45 1.74 8.66
CA SER A 277 -2.76 1.13 8.95
C SER A 277 -3.32 0.37 7.76
N SER A 278 -4.30 -0.48 8.03
CA SER A 278 -5.16 -1.05 7.01
C SER A 278 -6.58 -0.52 7.16
N VAL A 279 -7.23 -0.27 6.02
CA VAL A 279 -8.65 0.09 5.93
C VAL A 279 -9.41 -1.04 5.26
N ASN A 280 -10.40 -1.59 5.98
CA ASN A 280 -11.35 -2.54 5.43
C ASN A 280 -12.41 -1.78 4.61
N THR A 281 -12.32 -1.85 3.29
CA THR A 281 -13.17 -1.07 2.40
C THR A 281 -14.63 -1.51 2.40
N ALA A 282 -14.92 -2.79 2.70
CA ALA A 282 -16.29 -3.28 2.79
C ALA A 282 -17.10 -2.61 3.92
N ALA A 283 -16.43 -2.10 4.95
CA ALA A 283 -17.06 -1.39 6.05
C ALA A 283 -17.28 0.12 5.78
N LEU A 284 -16.64 0.67 4.74
CA LEU A 284 -16.67 2.11 4.44
C LEU A 284 -18.06 2.66 4.12
N PRO A 285 -18.95 1.98 3.38
CA PRO A 285 -20.30 2.52 3.14
C PRO A 285 -21.10 2.77 4.42
N SER A 286 -21.04 1.85 5.39
CA SER A 286 -21.70 2.03 6.69
C SER A 286 -21.02 3.11 7.53
N PHE A 287 -19.70 3.15 7.50
CA PHE A 287 -18.93 4.17 8.20
C PHE A 287 -19.15 5.57 7.62
N SER A 288 -19.24 5.73 6.29
CA SER A 288 -19.55 7.03 5.68
C SER A 288 -20.95 7.52 6.04
N ALA A 289 -21.94 6.64 6.10
CA ALA A 289 -23.29 6.99 6.54
C ALA A 289 -23.30 7.45 8.01
N TYR A 290 -22.54 6.80 8.88
CA TYR A 290 -22.35 7.22 10.27
C TYR A 290 -21.64 8.59 10.34
N MET A 291 -20.55 8.78 9.61
CA MET A 291 -19.81 10.02 9.55
C MET A 291 -20.65 11.17 9.00
N LYS A 292 -21.52 10.94 8.01
CA LYS A 292 -22.45 11.96 7.48
C LYS A 292 -23.31 12.57 8.60
N ASN A 293 -23.84 11.75 9.49
CA ASN A 293 -24.63 12.23 10.62
C ASN A 293 -23.77 13.07 11.59
N LEU A 294 -22.56 12.63 11.90
CA LEU A 294 -21.67 13.38 12.79
C LEU A 294 -21.26 14.72 12.17
N VAL A 295 -20.90 14.73 10.88
CA VAL A 295 -20.54 15.97 10.16
C VAL A 295 -21.72 16.95 10.15
N ALA A 296 -22.94 16.49 9.90
CA ALA A 296 -24.13 17.34 9.90
C ALA A 296 -24.40 17.96 11.29
N ILE A 297 -24.21 17.20 12.36
CA ILE A 297 -24.43 17.70 13.74
C ILE A 297 -23.33 18.67 14.18
N HIS A 298 -22.07 18.41 13.78
CA HIS A 298 -20.91 19.12 14.29
C HIS A 298 -20.24 20.02 13.25
N ALA A 299 -20.93 20.37 12.15
CA ALA A 299 -20.39 21.17 11.05
C ALA A 299 -19.71 22.47 11.53
N GLU A 300 -20.37 23.22 12.42
CA GLU A 300 -19.82 24.48 12.95
C GLU A 300 -18.48 24.26 13.67
N LYS A 301 -18.37 23.19 14.45
CA LYS A 301 -17.11 22.87 15.14
C LYS A 301 -16.02 22.43 14.16
N LEU A 302 -16.37 21.68 13.11
CA LEU A 302 -15.43 21.27 12.06
C LEU A 302 -14.88 22.48 11.30
N PHE A 303 -15.72 23.43 10.91
CA PHE A 303 -15.29 24.65 10.22
C PHE A 303 -14.48 25.60 11.13
N ALA A 304 -14.69 25.53 12.44
CA ALA A 304 -13.97 26.32 13.43
C ALA A 304 -12.68 25.65 13.94
N LEU A 305 -12.32 24.47 13.42
CA LEU A 305 -11.12 23.76 13.85
C LEU A 305 -9.86 24.59 13.61
N GLU A 306 -9.06 24.70 14.67
CA GLU A 306 -7.71 25.23 14.58
C GLU A 306 -6.73 24.09 14.29
N SER A 307 -5.67 24.39 13.54
CA SER A 307 -4.64 23.38 13.20
C SER A 307 -3.89 22.87 14.43
N ARG A 308 -3.87 23.62 15.52
CA ARG A 308 -3.27 23.21 16.80
C ARG A 308 -4.37 22.98 17.83
N PRO A 309 -4.35 21.85 18.54
CA PRO A 309 -3.28 20.86 18.69
C PRO A 309 -3.44 19.59 17.83
N LEU A 310 -4.11 19.64 16.67
CA LEU A 310 -4.39 18.46 15.85
C LEU A 310 -3.11 17.77 15.34
N LEU A 311 -3.14 16.45 15.28
CA LEU A 311 -2.09 15.68 14.62
C LEU A 311 -2.23 15.85 13.12
N ASN A 312 -1.23 16.47 12.49
CA ASN A 312 -1.13 16.67 11.06
C ASN A 312 0.05 15.87 10.51
N TYR A 313 -0.19 14.98 9.57
CA TYR A 313 0.84 14.16 8.95
C TYR A 313 1.64 14.88 7.88
N TYR A 314 1.02 15.85 7.22
CA TYR A 314 1.65 16.63 6.15
C TYR A 314 2.21 17.94 6.69
N ARG A 315 3.47 17.94 7.11
CA ARG A 315 4.10 19.07 7.75
C ARG A 315 5.04 19.85 6.84
N TYR A 316 4.53 20.27 5.71
CA TYR A 316 5.30 21.10 4.76
C TYR A 316 5.15 22.61 5.06
N GLU A 317 5.28 23.00 6.32
CA GLU A 317 5.10 24.37 6.77
C GLU A 317 6.04 25.38 6.08
N GLU A 318 7.20 24.92 5.60
CA GLU A 318 8.19 25.75 4.92
C GLU A 318 7.81 26.13 3.48
N TRP A 319 6.84 25.44 2.88
CA TRP A 319 6.43 25.66 1.48
C TRP A 319 5.34 26.72 1.33
N GLY A 320 5.01 27.42 2.40
CA GLY A 320 4.04 28.50 2.43
C GLY A 320 2.87 28.25 3.40
N LYS A 321 2.16 29.29 3.73
CA LYS A 321 1.09 29.30 4.76
C LYS A 321 -0.16 28.49 4.38
N ASN A 322 -0.19 27.88 3.21
CA ASN A 322 -1.41 27.39 2.56
C ASN A 322 -1.31 25.93 2.15
N ASN A 323 -0.46 25.15 2.82
CA ASN A 323 -0.39 23.73 2.58
C ASN A 323 -1.65 23.01 3.08
N PRO A 324 -2.09 21.97 2.37
CA PRO A 324 -3.20 21.16 2.85
C PRO A 324 -2.84 20.50 4.17
N ASP A 325 -3.82 20.40 5.05
CA ASP A 325 -3.68 19.62 6.28
C ASP A 325 -4.17 18.20 6.04
N TYR A 326 -3.35 17.22 6.47
CA TYR A 326 -3.70 15.81 6.55
C TYR A 326 -3.87 15.45 8.03
N PHE A 327 -5.01 15.87 8.60
CA PHE A 327 -5.28 15.60 10.01
C PHE A 327 -5.60 14.14 10.24
N ASP A 328 -5.07 13.55 11.33
CA ASP A 328 -5.55 12.26 11.78
C ASP A 328 -7.03 12.32 12.16
N MET A 329 -7.84 11.40 11.64
CA MET A 329 -9.29 11.39 11.87
C MET A 329 -9.63 11.33 13.36
N GLN A 330 -8.94 10.50 14.15
CA GLN A 330 -9.19 10.39 15.59
C GLN A 330 -8.88 11.69 16.32
N SER A 331 -7.82 12.37 15.91
CA SER A 331 -7.44 13.67 16.45
C SER A 331 -8.52 14.73 16.19
N VAL A 332 -9.10 14.75 14.98
CA VAL A 332 -10.23 15.64 14.63
C VAL A 332 -11.46 15.28 15.45
N MET A 333 -11.87 14.00 15.47
CA MET A 333 -13.08 13.58 16.16
C MET A 333 -13.03 13.86 17.67
N ARG A 334 -11.86 13.71 18.28
CA ARG A 334 -11.68 14.03 19.72
C ARG A 334 -11.91 15.51 20.03
N GLN A 335 -11.65 16.41 19.07
CA GLN A 335 -11.85 17.84 19.26
C GLN A 335 -13.33 18.28 19.16
N ILE A 336 -14.12 17.58 18.35
CA ILE A 336 -15.50 17.99 18.05
C ILE A 336 -16.56 17.22 18.86
N LEU A 337 -16.28 15.95 19.21
CA LEU A 337 -17.22 15.06 19.88
C LEU A 337 -17.11 15.16 21.42
N ASN A 338 -18.21 14.94 22.11
CA ASN A 338 -18.16 14.69 23.56
C ASN A 338 -17.62 13.28 23.86
N ASN A 339 -17.42 12.95 25.14
CA ASN A 339 -16.79 11.66 25.50
C ASN A 339 -17.63 10.43 25.10
N GLU A 340 -18.95 10.53 25.12
CA GLU A 340 -19.85 9.41 24.75
C GLU A 340 -19.86 9.23 23.23
N GLU A 341 -20.07 10.29 22.46
CA GLU A 341 -19.99 10.30 21.02
C GLU A 341 -18.61 9.83 20.52
N PHE A 342 -17.54 10.24 21.19
CA PHE A 342 -16.20 9.81 20.83
C PHE A 342 -15.99 8.32 21.10
N ALA A 343 -16.49 7.78 22.20
CA ALA A 343 -16.40 6.35 22.48
C ALA A 343 -17.18 5.51 21.43
N GLU A 344 -18.35 6.01 20.99
CA GLU A 344 -19.11 5.39 19.91
C GLU A 344 -18.33 5.46 18.58
N TRP A 345 -17.78 6.64 18.26
CA TRP A 345 -16.94 6.80 17.05
C TRP A 345 -15.76 5.82 17.03
N MET A 346 -15.09 5.63 18.16
CA MET A 346 -13.98 4.67 18.26
C MET A 346 -14.43 3.23 17.96
N GLN A 347 -15.65 2.85 18.39
CA GLN A 347 -16.20 1.52 18.07
C GLN A 347 -16.46 1.38 16.58
N GLU A 348 -17.06 2.38 15.93
CA GLU A 348 -17.30 2.35 14.49
C GLU A 348 -16.00 2.40 13.69
N ALA A 349 -15.05 3.25 14.06
CA ALA A 349 -13.74 3.35 13.42
C ALA A 349 -12.96 2.02 13.52
N SER A 350 -13.03 1.31 14.65
CA SER A 350 -12.32 0.04 14.85
C SER A 350 -12.79 -1.10 13.93
N LYS A 351 -13.98 -1.00 13.35
CA LYS A 351 -14.49 -1.95 12.34
C LYS A 351 -13.84 -1.73 10.96
N VAL A 352 -13.33 -0.54 10.74
CA VAL A 352 -12.79 -0.06 9.47
C VAL A 352 -11.27 -0.04 9.47
N ILE A 353 -10.67 0.45 10.55
CA ILE A 353 -9.26 0.82 10.63
C ILE A 353 -8.53 -0.08 11.62
N LYS A 354 -7.34 -0.57 11.21
CA LYS A 354 -6.38 -1.22 12.11
C LYS A 354 -5.03 -0.55 11.99
N LEU A 355 -4.59 0.08 13.07
CA LEU A 355 -3.34 0.83 13.18
C LEU A 355 -2.24 -0.01 13.82
N LYS A 356 -1.00 0.20 13.35
CA LYS A 356 0.24 0.00 14.12
C LYS A 356 1.16 1.20 13.94
N THR A 357 1.84 1.59 15.00
CA THR A 357 2.81 2.69 14.96
C THR A 357 4.01 2.41 15.88
N ALA A 358 5.18 2.83 15.45
CA ALA A 358 6.38 2.85 16.26
C ALA A 358 6.36 4.00 17.31
N GLY A 359 5.31 4.82 17.33
CA GLY A 359 5.20 6.00 18.17
C GLY A 359 5.91 7.23 17.61
N TYR A 360 6.43 7.13 16.40
CA TYR A 360 7.07 8.23 15.68
C TYR A 360 7.28 7.88 14.22
N TRP A 361 7.53 8.91 13.38
CA TRP A 361 8.12 8.77 12.05
C TRP A 361 9.15 9.87 11.80
N TYR A 362 10.11 9.60 10.94
CA TYR A 362 11.07 10.60 10.48
C TYR A 362 10.54 11.28 9.22
N SER A 363 10.41 12.59 9.25
CA SER A 363 10.06 13.37 8.07
C SER A 363 11.33 13.82 7.34
N ASN A 364 11.47 13.39 6.09
CA ASN A 364 12.57 13.85 5.22
C ASN A 364 12.47 15.33 4.90
N HIS A 365 11.26 15.87 4.92
CA HIS A 365 11.03 17.27 4.64
C HIS A 365 11.45 18.17 5.81
N VAL A 366 10.92 17.88 7.00
CA VAL A 366 11.25 18.65 8.22
C VAL A 366 12.64 18.31 8.77
N LYS A 367 13.27 17.20 8.31
CA LYS A 367 14.56 16.67 8.79
C LYS A 367 14.55 16.39 10.28
N ASP A 368 13.42 15.94 10.81
CA ASP A 368 13.23 15.66 12.24
C ASP A 368 12.29 14.47 12.46
N VAL A 369 12.35 13.95 13.70
CA VAL A 369 11.47 12.89 14.18
C VAL A 369 10.19 13.50 14.73
N ILE A 370 9.06 13.12 14.15
CA ILE A 370 7.74 13.55 14.60
C ILE A 370 7.14 12.43 15.47
N ARG A 371 6.83 12.75 16.73
CA ARG A 371 6.26 11.80 17.67
C ARG A 371 4.76 11.74 17.55
N VAL A 372 4.22 10.54 17.75
CA VAL A 372 2.80 10.22 17.71
C VAL A 372 2.44 9.49 18.99
N ASP A 373 1.36 9.92 19.62
CA ASP A 373 0.75 9.14 20.69
C ASP A 373 -0.28 8.18 20.09
N GLU A 374 -0.03 6.87 20.18
CA GLU A 374 -0.91 5.82 19.65
C GLU A 374 -2.35 5.93 20.17
N SER A 375 -2.53 6.45 21.38
CA SER A 375 -3.87 6.67 21.97
C SER A 375 -4.62 7.84 21.34
N GLN A 376 -3.95 8.66 20.54
CA GLN A 376 -4.48 9.89 19.94
C GLN A 376 -4.58 9.84 18.42
N CYS A 377 -4.25 8.73 17.80
CA CYS A 377 -4.30 8.58 16.35
C CYS A 377 -4.94 7.25 15.93
N CYS A 378 -5.57 7.25 14.75
CA CYS A 378 -6.07 6.04 14.10
C CYS A 378 -5.23 5.63 12.86
N GLY A 379 -4.27 6.45 12.45
CA GLY A 379 -3.41 6.16 11.30
C GLY A 379 -4.11 6.28 9.94
N VAL A 380 -5.18 7.06 9.89
CA VAL A 380 -5.87 7.45 8.65
C VAL A 380 -6.06 8.96 8.68
N SER A 381 -5.59 9.65 7.67
CA SER A 381 -5.80 11.09 7.55
C SER A 381 -7.15 11.42 6.94
N MET A 382 -7.62 12.63 7.21
CA MET A 382 -8.78 13.25 6.56
C MET A 382 -8.52 14.72 6.27
N PHE A 383 -9.12 15.21 5.23
CA PHE A 383 -9.19 16.64 4.96
C PHE A 383 -10.42 17.26 5.62
N VAL A 384 -10.25 18.46 6.16
CA VAL A 384 -11.35 19.27 6.70
C VAL A 384 -11.39 20.57 5.94
N PRO A 385 -12.48 20.88 5.20
CA PRO A 385 -12.64 22.15 4.49
C PRO A 385 -12.56 23.34 5.46
N ARG A 386 -11.77 24.35 5.12
CA ARG A 386 -11.59 25.54 5.94
C ARG A 386 -11.46 26.81 5.08
N SER A 387 -11.91 27.94 5.61
CA SER A 387 -11.86 29.23 4.90
C SER A 387 -10.45 29.69 4.54
N VAL A 388 -9.41 29.19 5.24
CA VAL A 388 -8.01 29.48 4.90
C VAL A 388 -7.62 29.00 3.50
N TYR A 389 -8.37 28.06 2.93
CA TYR A 389 -8.16 27.53 1.58
C TYR A 389 -9.01 28.22 0.50
N ASP A 390 -9.85 29.19 0.87
CA ASP A 390 -10.69 29.91 -0.07
C ASP A 390 -9.90 31.01 -0.78
N GLY A 391 -10.16 31.20 -2.07
CA GLY A 391 -9.65 32.31 -2.85
C GLY A 391 -8.14 32.28 -3.14
N GLN A 392 -7.50 31.13 -3.00
CA GLN A 392 -6.07 30.96 -3.23
C GLN A 392 -5.83 30.33 -4.59
N THR A 393 -5.49 31.14 -5.58
CA THR A 393 -5.20 30.66 -6.95
C THR A 393 -4.13 29.55 -6.94
N GLY A 394 -4.48 28.37 -7.44
CA GLY A 394 -3.64 27.18 -7.51
C GLY A 394 -3.64 26.33 -6.22
N HIS A 395 -4.51 26.64 -5.25
CA HIS A 395 -4.67 25.92 -4.00
C HIS A 395 -6.15 25.76 -3.64
N GLU A 396 -6.97 25.42 -4.61
CA GLU A 396 -8.42 25.26 -4.48
C GLU A 396 -8.75 23.93 -3.76
N TYR A 397 -8.14 23.70 -2.58
CA TYR A 397 -8.30 22.43 -1.86
C TYR A 397 -9.75 22.15 -1.46
N ASN A 398 -10.52 23.17 -1.07
CA ASN A 398 -11.92 22.98 -0.78
C ASN A 398 -12.71 22.54 -2.03
N GLU A 399 -12.43 23.13 -3.20
CA GLU A 399 -13.05 22.75 -4.46
C GLU A 399 -12.62 21.35 -4.91
N MET A 400 -11.35 21.00 -4.72
CA MET A 400 -10.85 19.66 -5.01
C MET A 400 -11.51 18.62 -4.10
N PHE A 401 -11.63 18.93 -2.82
CA PHE A 401 -12.22 18.04 -1.84
C PHE A 401 -13.69 17.73 -2.12
N ILE A 402 -14.50 18.77 -2.41
CA ILE A 402 -15.94 18.56 -2.68
C ILE A 402 -16.21 17.66 -3.89
N ASN A 403 -15.23 17.47 -4.77
CA ASN A 403 -15.31 16.55 -5.91
C ASN A 403 -14.88 15.12 -5.59
N THR A 404 -14.44 14.82 -4.37
CA THR A 404 -14.12 13.42 -3.96
C THR A 404 -15.38 12.63 -3.66
N SER A 405 -15.35 11.32 -3.91
CA SER A 405 -16.45 10.42 -3.54
C SER A 405 -16.74 10.43 -2.04
N TRP A 406 -15.69 10.61 -1.21
CA TRP A 406 -15.86 10.77 0.24
C TRP A 406 -16.66 12.01 0.60
N ALA A 407 -16.31 13.16 0.03
CA ALA A 407 -17.02 14.40 0.28
C ALA A 407 -18.49 14.31 -0.14
N HIS A 408 -18.77 13.73 -1.32
CA HIS A 408 -20.13 13.49 -1.77
C HIS A 408 -20.92 12.59 -0.81
N SER A 409 -20.29 11.61 -0.20
CA SER A 409 -20.95 10.69 0.72
C SER A 409 -21.21 11.32 2.10
N VAL A 410 -20.31 12.14 2.60
CA VAL A 410 -20.31 12.59 4.00
C VAL A 410 -20.73 14.06 4.15
N TRP A 411 -20.37 14.93 3.20
CA TRP A 411 -20.58 16.38 3.29
C TRP A 411 -21.73 16.92 2.41
N ALA A 412 -22.27 16.08 1.50
CA ALA A 412 -23.35 16.49 0.61
C ALA A 412 -24.71 16.51 1.36
N ASP A 413 -25.22 17.68 1.66
CA ASP A 413 -26.62 18.09 1.82
C ASP A 413 -26.85 19.32 2.73
N GLY A 414 -25.88 20.20 2.91
CA GLY A 414 -26.18 21.38 3.75
C GLY A 414 -25.11 22.43 3.92
N SER A 415 -23.88 22.16 3.59
CA SER A 415 -22.79 23.12 3.84
C SER A 415 -22.53 24.12 2.70
N ASN A 416 -23.27 24.04 1.59
CA ASN A 416 -23.16 25.01 0.48
C ASN A 416 -23.98 26.29 0.66
N SER A 417 -24.54 26.56 1.85
CA SER A 417 -25.36 27.76 2.11
C SER A 417 -24.70 28.74 3.08
N GLN A 418 -23.43 29.03 2.89
CA GLN A 418 -22.89 30.31 3.35
C GLN A 418 -22.08 30.92 2.19
N LYS A 419 -22.81 31.58 1.29
CA LYS A 419 -22.30 32.70 0.50
C LYS A 419 -22.27 33.95 1.35
#